data_ea461b251c526ecb20662db34de2681e
#
_entry.id   ea461b251c526ecb20662db34de2681e
#
_cell.length_a   1.000
_cell.length_b   1.000
_cell.length_c   1.000
_cell.angle_alpha   90.00
_cell.angle_beta   90.00
_cell.angle_gamma   90.00
#
_symmetry.space_group_name_H-M   'P 1'
#
loop_
_entity.id
_entity.type
_entity.pdbx_description
1 polymer ?
#
loop_
_entity_poly.entity_id
_entity_poly.type
_entity_poly.pdbx_seq_one_letter_code
_entity_poly.pdbx_strand_id
1 'polypeptide(L)'
;MIAETFDEKYIAVVQGNRQVNTALLDERWDLIFFTGSPSLAKTVMTAAAKNLTPVVLELGGKSPCIIDETADIRTAAKRIAWGKTLNSGQTCIAPDYILIHKNIKEQFVKAFAEEITNLHGTDIKADRHYVRMVNDK
;
A
#
# COMPACT_ATOMS: atom_id res chain seq x y z
N MET A 1 17.81 11.55 -12.82
CA MET A 1 18.40 10.86 -11.64
C MET A 1 18.82 9.43 -11.99
N ILE A 2 17.95 8.43 -12.22
CA ILE A 2 18.41 7.05 -12.56
C ILE A 2 19.21 7.07 -13.87
N ALA A 3 18.70 7.62 -14.96
CA ALA A 3 19.36 7.70 -16.26
C ALA A 3 20.65 8.56 -16.29
N GLU A 4 20.87 9.38 -15.28
CA GLU A 4 22.10 10.17 -15.12
C GLU A 4 23.15 9.44 -14.28
N THR A 5 22.71 8.44 -13.50
CA THR A 5 23.55 7.74 -12.53
C THR A 5 24.01 6.37 -13.04
N PHE A 6 23.17 5.69 -13.79
CA PHE A 6 23.41 4.34 -14.26
C PHE A 6 23.43 4.26 -15.79
N ASP A 7 24.31 3.44 -16.32
CA ASP A 7 24.31 3.09 -17.74
C ASP A 7 23.04 2.29 -18.04
N GLU A 8 22.31 2.66 -19.10
CA GLU A 8 21.01 2.08 -19.48
C GLU A 8 21.07 0.56 -19.71
N LYS A 9 22.24 0.04 -20.11
CA LYS A 9 22.44 -1.40 -20.26
C LYS A 9 22.34 -2.19 -18.95
N TYR A 10 22.44 -1.51 -17.79
CA TYR A 10 22.30 -2.15 -16.48
C TYR A 10 20.99 -1.80 -15.80
N ILE A 11 20.58 -0.52 -15.86
CA ILE A 11 19.35 -0.04 -15.22
C ILE A 11 18.68 0.98 -16.13
N ALA A 12 17.52 0.62 -16.66
CA ALA A 12 16.70 1.49 -17.49
C ALA A 12 15.36 1.83 -16.82
N VAL A 13 14.86 3.04 -17.07
CA VAL A 13 13.52 3.45 -16.67
C VAL A 13 12.67 3.63 -17.92
N VAL A 14 11.68 2.79 -18.11
CA VAL A 14 10.72 2.93 -19.20
C VAL A 14 9.49 3.66 -18.68
N GLN A 15 9.24 4.84 -19.21
CA GLN A 15 8.05 5.62 -18.89
C GLN A 15 6.98 5.41 -19.95
N GLY A 16 5.72 5.34 -19.53
CA GLY A 16 4.64 5.20 -20.49
C GLY A 16 3.30 4.90 -19.84
N ASN A 17 2.35 4.66 -20.72
CA ASN A 17 0.98 4.33 -20.40
C ASN A 17 0.73 2.80 -20.44
N ARG A 18 -0.54 2.41 -20.42
CA ARG A 18 -0.96 1.00 -20.52
C ARG A 18 -0.40 0.27 -21.76
N GLN A 19 -0.26 0.98 -22.90
CA GLN A 19 0.25 0.36 -24.14
C GLN A 19 1.72 -0.02 -24.00
N VAL A 20 2.52 0.87 -23.41
CA VAL A 20 3.95 0.59 -23.10
C VAL A 20 4.09 -0.56 -22.13
N ASN A 21 3.29 -0.59 -21.05
CA ASN A 21 3.32 -1.71 -20.10
C ASN A 21 2.92 -3.05 -20.77
N THR A 22 1.97 -3.02 -21.72
CA THR A 22 1.60 -4.22 -22.47
C THR A 22 2.75 -4.68 -23.35
N ALA A 23 3.42 -3.77 -24.06
CA ALA A 23 4.59 -4.10 -24.87
C ALA A 23 5.72 -4.70 -24.03
N LEU A 24 6.00 -4.12 -22.85
CA LEU A 24 7.00 -4.70 -21.93
C LEU A 24 6.64 -6.12 -21.51
N LEU A 25 5.36 -6.43 -21.29
CA LEU A 25 4.93 -7.78 -20.93
C LEU A 25 5.01 -8.79 -22.09
N ASP A 26 5.09 -8.33 -23.32
CA ASP A 26 5.28 -9.19 -24.49
C ASP A 26 6.76 -9.54 -24.74
N GLU A 27 7.67 -8.81 -24.09
CA GLU A 27 9.11 -9.10 -24.15
C GLU A 27 9.50 -10.34 -23.32
N ARG A 28 10.66 -10.89 -23.64
CA ARG A 28 11.22 -12.03 -22.89
C ARG A 28 12.07 -11.52 -21.73
N TRP A 29 11.64 -11.84 -20.52
CA TRP A 29 12.33 -11.51 -19.26
C TRP A 29 12.84 -12.75 -18.55
N ASP A 30 13.91 -12.62 -17.79
CA ASP A 30 14.40 -13.67 -16.89
C ASP A 30 13.60 -13.73 -15.59
N LEU A 31 13.03 -12.61 -15.16
CA LEU A 31 12.18 -12.46 -13.97
C LEU A 31 11.28 -11.24 -14.13
N ILE A 32 10.04 -11.34 -13.70
CA ILE A 32 9.15 -10.19 -13.55
C ILE A 32 8.81 -10.03 -12.06
N PHE A 33 9.17 -8.88 -11.48
CA PHE A 33 8.73 -8.46 -10.17
C PHE A 33 7.59 -7.45 -10.34
N PHE A 34 6.42 -7.74 -9.79
CA PHE A 34 5.22 -6.90 -9.97
C PHE A 34 4.58 -6.57 -8.63
N THR A 35 4.25 -5.29 -8.44
CA THR A 35 3.42 -4.83 -7.33
C THR A 35 2.15 -4.19 -7.87
N GLY A 36 0.98 -4.64 -7.38
CA GLY A 36 -0.30 -4.08 -7.82
C GLY A 36 -1.51 -4.91 -7.41
N SER A 37 -2.60 -4.77 -8.18
CA SER A 37 -3.84 -5.48 -7.89
C SER A 37 -3.80 -6.96 -8.32
N PRO A 38 -4.57 -7.86 -7.65
CA PRO A 38 -4.69 -9.26 -8.09
C PRO A 38 -5.18 -9.42 -9.53
N SER A 39 -6.02 -8.52 -10.02
CA SER A 39 -6.51 -8.57 -11.41
C SER A 39 -5.39 -8.30 -12.42
N LEU A 40 -4.54 -7.31 -12.16
CA LEU A 40 -3.37 -7.04 -12.99
C LEU A 40 -2.30 -8.13 -12.86
N ALA A 41 -2.11 -8.68 -11.68
CA ALA A 41 -1.20 -9.80 -11.46
C ALA A 41 -1.54 -11.00 -12.35
N LYS A 42 -2.83 -11.32 -12.53
CA LYS A 42 -3.26 -12.37 -13.47
C LYS A 42 -2.84 -12.07 -14.90
N THR A 43 -2.93 -10.82 -15.34
CA THR A 43 -2.45 -10.40 -16.67
C THR A 43 -0.94 -10.58 -16.79
N VAL A 44 -0.18 -10.17 -15.77
CA VAL A 44 1.28 -10.37 -15.73
C VAL A 44 1.65 -11.85 -15.79
N MET A 45 1.02 -12.68 -14.97
CA MET A 45 1.26 -14.14 -14.99
C MET A 45 0.94 -14.77 -16.35
N THR A 46 -0.16 -14.37 -16.97
CA THR A 46 -0.56 -14.89 -18.29
C THR A 46 0.45 -14.51 -19.37
N ALA A 47 0.98 -13.28 -19.32
CA ALA A 47 2.01 -12.85 -20.26
C ALA A 47 3.32 -13.61 -20.01
N ALA A 48 3.77 -13.69 -18.76
CA ALA A 48 4.99 -14.39 -18.35
C ALA A 48 4.99 -15.88 -18.73
N ALA A 49 3.83 -16.53 -18.67
CA ALA A 49 3.68 -17.94 -19.00
C ALA A 49 4.06 -18.26 -20.46
N LYS A 50 3.92 -17.32 -21.39
CA LYS A 50 4.32 -17.50 -22.80
C LYS A 50 5.79 -17.85 -22.95
N ASN A 51 6.63 -17.32 -22.06
CA ASN A 51 8.07 -17.47 -22.09
C ASN A 51 8.60 -18.29 -20.90
N LEU A 52 7.72 -18.89 -20.07
CA LEU A 52 8.05 -19.54 -18.79
C LEU A 52 8.84 -18.62 -17.84
N THR A 53 8.61 -17.32 -17.93
CA THR A 53 9.26 -16.31 -17.07
C THR A 53 8.76 -16.44 -15.63
N PRO A 54 9.64 -16.61 -14.64
CA PRO A 54 9.27 -16.58 -13.23
C PRO A 54 8.67 -15.22 -12.85
N VAL A 55 7.69 -15.21 -11.92
CA VAL A 55 7.07 -13.99 -11.42
C VAL A 55 7.13 -13.93 -9.91
N VAL A 56 7.40 -12.73 -9.36
CA VAL A 56 7.22 -12.40 -7.94
C VAL A 56 6.13 -11.34 -7.87
N LEU A 57 5.09 -11.62 -7.09
CA LEU A 57 3.89 -10.79 -7.05
C LEU A 57 3.68 -10.23 -5.64
N GLU A 58 3.78 -8.93 -5.50
CA GLU A 58 3.41 -8.18 -4.31
C GLU A 58 2.03 -7.56 -4.52
N LEU A 59 1.05 -7.99 -3.73
CA LEU A 59 -0.35 -7.66 -3.95
C LEU A 59 -0.94 -6.94 -2.73
N GLY A 60 -2.26 -6.84 -2.66
CA GLY A 60 -2.96 -6.25 -1.52
C GLY A 60 -2.89 -7.12 -0.26
N GLY A 61 -3.29 -6.54 0.86
CA GLY A 61 -3.31 -7.22 2.15
C GLY A 61 -4.52 -6.84 3.00
N LYS A 62 -4.75 -7.66 4.02
CA LYS A 62 -5.72 -7.46 5.11
C LYS A 62 -4.98 -7.59 6.44
N SER A 63 -4.07 -6.64 6.71
CA SER A 63 -3.13 -6.72 7.83
C SER A 63 -3.86 -6.54 9.17
N PRO A 64 -3.86 -7.55 10.05
CA PRO A 64 -4.41 -7.44 11.40
C PRO A 64 -3.51 -6.55 12.26
N CYS A 65 -4.12 -5.78 13.14
CA CYS A 65 -3.43 -5.08 14.21
C CYS A 65 -3.90 -5.62 15.56
N ILE A 66 -3.00 -6.17 16.35
CA ILE A 66 -3.32 -6.81 17.63
C ILE A 66 -2.88 -5.88 18.76
N ILE A 67 -3.82 -5.55 19.66
CA ILE A 67 -3.59 -4.70 20.82
C ILE A 67 -4.02 -5.47 22.07
N ASP A 68 -3.04 -5.97 22.81
CA ASP A 68 -3.29 -6.66 24.07
C ASP A 68 -3.42 -5.66 25.25
N GLU A 69 -3.78 -6.16 26.42
CA GLU A 69 -4.03 -5.33 27.60
C GLU A 69 -2.78 -4.65 28.17
N THR A 70 -1.57 -5.06 27.75
CA THR A 70 -0.29 -4.47 28.19
C THR A 70 0.18 -3.33 27.29
N ALA A 71 -0.52 -3.11 26.17
CA ALA A 71 -0.12 -2.11 25.19
C ALA A 71 -0.26 -0.67 25.74
N ASP A 72 0.70 0.19 25.43
CA ASP A 72 0.54 1.63 25.63
C ASP A 72 -0.49 2.18 24.60
N ILE A 73 -1.67 2.53 25.11
CA ILE A 73 -2.83 2.90 24.31
C ILE A 73 -2.57 4.14 23.45
N ARG A 74 -1.87 5.15 23.98
CA ARG A 74 -1.59 6.39 23.24
C ARG A 74 -0.63 6.15 22.10
N THR A 75 0.43 5.41 22.35
CA THR A 75 1.39 5.02 21.31
C THR A 75 0.74 4.15 20.25
N ALA A 76 -0.08 3.17 20.64
CA ALA A 76 -0.82 2.31 19.72
C ALA A 76 -1.77 3.13 18.84
N ALA A 77 -2.59 4.01 19.45
CA ALA A 77 -3.50 4.89 18.73
C ALA A 77 -2.78 5.78 17.71
N LYS A 78 -1.70 6.44 18.13
CA LYS A 78 -0.89 7.32 17.27
C LYS A 78 -0.31 6.58 16.06
N ARG A 79 0.30 5.42 16.28
CA ARG A 79 0.94 4.64 15.21
C ARG A 79 -0.09 4.07 14.24
N ILE A 80 -1.22 3.57 14.76
CA ILE A 80 -2.26 2.97 13.93
C ILE A 80 -3.00 4.06 13.15
N ALA A 81 -3.31 5.21 13.76
CA ALA A 81 -3.91 6.34 13.06
C ALA A 81 -3.03 6.79 11.89
N TRP A 82 -1.74 7.00 12.14
CA TRP A 82 -0.80 7.36 11.08
C TRP A 82 -0.71 6.28 9.99
N GLY A 83 -0.51 5.01 10.37
CA GLY A 83 -0.38 3.91 9.41
C GLY A 83 -1.64 3.66 8.58
N LYS A 84 -2.84 3.93 9.16
CA LYS A 84 -4.10 3.79 8.43
C LYS A 84 -4.40 4.97 7.53
N THR A 85 -4.02 6.18 7.91
CA THR A 85 -4.33 7.38 7.12
C THR A 85 -3.26 7.73 6.10
N LEU A 86 -2.06 7.17 6.22
CA LEU A 86 -1.03 7.27 5.19
C LEU A 86 -1.58 6.79 3.84
N ASN A 87 -1.50 7.64 2.83
CA ASN A 87 -2.06 7.39 1.50
C ASN A 87 -3.54 6.95 1.51
N SER A 88 -4.32 7.43 2.49
CA SER A 88 -5.72 7.05 2.73
C SER A 88 -5.94 5.54 2.93
N GLY A 89 -4.93 4.84 3.46
CA GLY A 89 -4.96 3.39 3.68
C GLY A 89 -4.77 2.55 2.41
N GLN A 90 -4.46 3.16 1.29
CA GLN A 90 -4.19 2.49 0.00
C GLN A 90 -2.77 1.92 -0.02
N THR A 91 -2.45 1.07 0.95
CA THR A 91 -1.13 0.48 1.16
C THR A 91 -1.30 -0.99 1.54
N CYS A 92 -0.54 -1.88 0.93
CA CYS A 92 -0.63 -3.33 1.15
C CYS A 92 -0.44 -3.76 2.62
N ILE A 93 0.36 -3.01 3.38
CA ILE A 93 0.66 -3.25 4.79
C ILE A 93 -0.13 -2.33 5.75
N ALA A 94 -1.08 -1.52 5.26
CA ALA A 94 -1.88 -0.67 6.13
C ALA A 94 -2.65 -1.51 7.17
N PRO A 95 -2.77 -1.04 8.43
CA PRO A 95 -3.68 -1.66 9.39
C PRO A 95 -5.09 -1.72 8.80
N ASP A 96 -5.65 -2.93 8.68
CA ASP A 96 -6.97 -3.11 8.07
C ASP A 96 -8.05 -3.29 9.13
N TYR A 97 -7.83 -4.20 10.09
CA TYR A 97 -8.71 -4.41 11.22
C TYR A 97 -7.93 -4.58 12.53
N ILE A 98 -8.61 -4.29 13.64
CA ILE A 98 -7.99 -4.28 14.96
C ILE A 98 -8.61 -5.37 15.83
N LEU A 99 -7.77 -6.26 16.35
CA LEU A 99 -8.09 -7.20 17.41
C LEU A 99 -7.61 -6.60 18.72
N ILE A 100 -8.54 -6.17 19.55
CA ILE A 100 -8.21 -5.44 20.78
C ILE A 100 -8.77 -6.14 22.02
N HIS A 101 -7.98 -6.17 23.10
CA HIS A 101 -8.46 -6.67 24.38
C HIS A 101 -9.63 -5.82 24.91
N LYS A 102 -10.70 -6.51 25.35
CA LYS A 102 -11.97 -5.87 25.72
C LYS A 102 -11.85 -4.75 26.77
N ASN A 103 -10.93 -4.91 27.73
CA ASN A 103 -10.78 -3.97 28.85
C ASN A 103 -10.21 -2.60 28.42
N ILE A 104 -9.52 -2.53 27.29
CA ILE A 104 -8.86 -1.30 26.81
C ILE A 104 -9.51 -0.72 25.55
N LYS A 105 -10.54 -1.40 25.03
CA LYS A 105 -11.20 -1.02 23.76
C LYS A 105 -11.70 0.42 23.78
N GLU A 106 -12.46 0.80 24.79
CA GLU A 106 -13.08 2.15 24.85
C GLU A 106 -12.01 3.26 24.96
N GLN A 107 -10.97 3.03 25.74
CA GLN A 107 -9.86 3.97 25.87
C GLN A 107 -9.10 4.12 24.54
N PHE A 108 -8.86 3.01 23.85
CA PHE A 108 -8.21 3.02 22.54
C PHE A 108 -9.05 3.77 21.50
N VAL A 109 -10.36 3.50 21.39
CA VAL A 109 -11.26 4.17 20.43
C VAL A 109 -11.23 5.69 20.64
N LYS A 110 -11.27 6.13 21.89
CA LYS A 110 -11.16 7.57 22.23
C LYS A 110 -9.82 8.14 21.79
N ALA A 111 -8.71 7.51 22.19
CA ALA A 111 -7.38 7.96 21.82
C ALA A 111 -7.15 7.95 20.30
N PHE A 112 -7.67 6.95 19.60
CA PHE A 112 -7.59 6.87 18.15
C PHE A 112 -8.34 8.01 17.46
N ALA A 113 -9.56 8.34 17.91
CA ALA A 113 -10.33 9.47 17.38
C ALA A 113 -9.61 10.82 17.62
N GLU A 114 -9.00 10.99 18.82
CA GLU A 114 -8.18 12.17 19.11
C GLU A 114 -6.98 12.27 18.17
N GLU A 115 -6.28 11.16 17.89
CA GLU A 115 -5.13 11.16 16.97
C GLU A 115 -5.53 11.43 15.52
N ILE A 116 -6.67 10.94 15.04
CA ILE A 116 -7.20 11.31 13.71
C ILE A 116 -7.45 12.82 13.64
N THR A 117 -8.03 13.40 14.68
CA THR A 117 -8.27 14.85 14.74
C THR A 117 -6.95 15.64 14.80
N ASN A 118 -5.95 15.15 15.53
CA ASN A 118 -4.63 15.77 15.59
C ASN A 118 -3.91 15.75 14.24
N LEU A 119 -4.07 14.68 13.46
CA LEU A 119 -3.41 14.53 12.17
C LEU A 119 -4.10 15.34 11.06
N HIS A 120 -5.43 15.39 11.03
CA HIS A 120 -6.22 15.87 9.88
C HIS A 120 -7.21 16.97 10.21
N GLY A 121 -7.28 17.41 11.49
CA GLY A 121 -8.29 18.37 11.93
C GLY A 121 -9.67 17.74 12.13
N THR A 122 -10.65 18.58 12.40
CA THR A 122 -12.06 18.15 12.63
C THR A 122 -12.82 17.87 11.33
N ASP A 123 -12.34 18.39 10.21
CA ASP A 123 -12.89 18.12 8.86
C ASP A 123 -11.79 17.57 7.95
N ILE A 124 -11.69 16.26 7.91
CA ILE A 124 -10.72 15.56 7.07
C ILE A 124 -10.92 15.83 5.56
N LYS A 125 -12.11 16.24 5.14
CA LYS A 125 -12.37 16.62 3.74
C LYS A 125 -11.72 17.94 3.37
N ALA A 126 -11.53 18.82 4.33
CA ALA A 126 -10.84 20.09 4.15
C ALA A 126 -9.31 19.96 4.22
N ASP A 127 -8.78 18.87 4.75
CA ASP A 127 -7.33 18.63 4.84
C ASP A 127 -6.74 18.45 3.44
N ARG A 128 -5.85 19.37 3.05
CA ARG A 128 -5.13 19.32 1.76
C ARG A 128 -4.02 18.28 1.72
N HIS A 129 -3.57 17.81 2.88
CA HIS A 129 -2.52 16.79 3.00
C HIS A 129 -3.08 15.37 3.04
N TYR A 130 -4.41 15.22 3.26
CA TYR A 130 -5.07 13.93 3.21
C TYR A 130 -5.30 13.50 1.77
N VAL A 131 -4.58 12.47 1.33
CA VAL A 131 -4.67 11.92 -0.03
C VAL A 131 -6.07 11.39 -0.31
N ARG A 132 -6.57 11.61 -1.52
CA ARG A 132 -7.87 11.08 -1.95
C ARG A 132 -7.73 9.67 -2.51
N MET A 133 -8.85 8.96 -2.56
CA MET A 133 -8.91 7.67 -3.25
C MET A 133 -8.58 7.88 -4.73
N VAL A 134 -7.81 6.94 -5.29
CA VAL A 134 -7.33 7.04 -6.69
C VAL A 134 -8.48 6.94 -7.71
N ASN A 135 -9.50 6.15 -7.38
CA ASN A 135 -10.69 5.94 -8.21
C ASN A 135 -11.86 5.42 -7.36
N ASP A 136 -13.01 5.24 -7.98
CA ASP A 136 -14.26 4.80 -7.32
C ASP A 136 -14.41 3.25 -7.23
N LYS A 137 -13.36 2.49 -7.54
CA LYS A 137 -13.40 1.02 -7.52
C LYS A 137 -13.05 0.46 -6.17
#